data_c8a1ad941a12de7c3ff016962c2be38a
#
_entry.id   c8a1ad941a12de7c3ff016962c2be38a
#
_cell.length_a   1.000
_cell.length_b   1.000
_cell.length_c   1.000
_cell.angle_alpha   90.00
_cell.angle_beta   90.00
_cell.angle_gamma   90.00
#
_symmetry.space_group_name_H-M   'P 1'
#
loop_
_entity.id
_entity.type
_entity.pdbx_description
1 polymer ?
#
loop_
_entity_poly.entity_id
_entity_poly.type
_entity_poly.pdbx_seq_one_letter_code
_entity_poly.pdbx_strand_id
1 'polypeptide(L)'
;MEAVLAIDLGATSGRAIVGYLSENKLVMEEINRFSNLPIRVKGHLSWDVDFLLAKILESIRLANTSYKILSIGIDTWGVDFGLIDNEGKLLSQPAHYRDDRTKGVLKEISEMTELEKLYSETGNQIMEINTLFQLFKARQESPDSFYKTNKILLMPDLFNYLLTGKFATEKSIASTTQLFDPRSQNWNQNILKLFELDSSLLPEIVSEGNVLGRIKKEYGLGDIPVVNVCSHDTASAIVSVPKTEGSLFISSGTWSLVGVELTSPILTTESFSYGFTNEVGKDGVITFLKNCTGLWIIEELRRSFERRGKAYSFDDIRTMVEKEKENLPLIDTESTEFATESDMHKTLTEYLAYHHETREWTDGQLFKIVYESLAETYRKAIELLEELTHKVYKRIYVIGGGARASYFNQMIADRTGKEVLTGSTEATAVGNIVVQLLSQGKINEDTELKDIMTNIADTKYYYPQLS
;
A
#
# COMPACT_ATOMS: atom_id res chain seq x y z
N MET A 1 5.79 -30.95 -0.36
CA MET A 1 5.35 -30.19 0.82
C MET A 1 4.10 -29.41 0.44
N GLU A 2 3.08 -29.30 1.32
CA GLU A 2 1.89 -28.48 1.09
C GLU A 2 2.21 -27.03 1.44
N ALA A 3 1.80 -26.08 0.58
CA ALA A 3 2.08 -24.67 0.75
C ALA A 3 1.00 -23.82 0.08
N VAL A 4 0.91 -22.54 0.44
CA VAL A 4 0.12 -21.52 -0.26
C VAL A 4 1.05 -20.60 -1.06
N LEU A 5 0.54 -19.97 -2.12
CA LEU A 5 1.31 -19.07 -2.96
C LEU A 5 0.73 -17.65 -2.87
N ALA A 6 1.50 -16.73 -2.35
CA ALA A 6 1.20 -15.30 -2.38
C ALA A 6 1.82 -14.65 -3.62
N ILE A 7 1.02 -13.91 -4.36
CA ILE A 7 1.44 -13.04 -5.45
C ILE A 7 1.25 -11.60 -4.97
N ASP A 8 2.36 -10.93 -4.69
CA ASP A 8 2.41 -9.54 -4.21
C ASP A 8 2.89 -8.65 -5.36
N LEU A 9 1.98 -7.86 -5.92
CA LEU A 9 2.23 -6.96 -7.03
C LEU A 9 2.33 -5.52 -6.51
N GLY A 10 3.54 -5.06 -6.29
CA GLY A 10 3.78 -3.65 -5.97
C GLY A 10 3.89 -2.78 -7.23
N ALA A 11 3.86 -1.46 -7.04
CA ALA A 11 3.90 -0.47 -8.13
C ALA A 11 5.21 -0.49 -8.97
N THR A 12 6.28 -1.11 -8.50
CA THR A 12 7.58 -1.15 -9.20
C THR A 12 8.11 -2.56 -9.41
N SER A 13 7.61 -3.53 -8.65
CA SER A 13 8.04 -4.93 -8.74
C SER A 13 6.93 -5.87 -8.27
N GLY A 14 6.90 -7.06 -8.85
CA GLY A 14 6.06 -8.16 -8.38
C GLY A 14 6.90 -9.28 -7.78
N ARG A 15 6.31 -10.00 -6.84
CA ARG A 15 6.93 -11.16 -6.16
C ARG A 15 5.95 -12.31 -6.03
N ALA A 16 6.49 -13.51 -6.08
CA ALA A 16 5.76 -14.73 -5.77
C ALA A 16 6.45 -15.43 -4.61
N ILE A 17 5.75 -15.62 -3.52
CA ILE A 17 6.28 -16.15 -2.28
C ILE A 17 5.45 -17.35 -1.84
N VAL A 18 6.09 -18.48 -1.66
CA VAL A 18 5.48 -19.68 -1.09
C VAL A 18 5.54 -19.58 0.42
N GLY A 19 4.42 -19.87 1.08
CA GLY A 19 4.31 -19.92 2.54
C GLY A 19 3.79 -21.26 3.04
N TYR A 20 4.41 -21.79 4.09
CA TYR A 20 3.99 -23.04 4.74
C TYR A 20 4.38 -23.06 6.22
N LEU A 21 3.75 -23.94 6.98
CA LEU A 21 4.09 -24.14 8.39
C LEU A 21 5.13 -25.27 8.53
N SER A 22 6.18 -24.99 9.28
CA SER A 22 7.15 -25.98 9.75
C SER A 22 7.38 -25.78 11.25
N GLU A 23 7.13 -26.83 12.05
CA GLU A 23 7.28 -26.76 13.51
C GLU A 23 6.54 -25.55 14.14
N ASN A 24 5.32 -25.30 13.71
CA ASN A 24 4.48 -24.14 14.11
C ASN A 24 5.09 -22.75 13.79
N LYS A 25 6.06 -22.69 12.88
CA LYS A 25 6.62 -21.43 12.38
C LYS A 25 6.22 -21.26 10.93
N LEU A 26 5.92 -20.03 10.56
CA LEU A 26 5.72 -19.65 9.16
C LEU A 26 7.08 -19.60 8.47
N VAL A 27 7.24 -20.41 7.44
CA VAL A 27 8.39 -20.38 6.54
C VAL A 27 7.94 -19.76 5.23
N MET A 28 8.71 -18.83 4.72
CA MET A 28 8.47 -18.15 3.46
C MET A 28 9.67 -18.31 2.53
N GLU A 29 9.39 -18.55 1.25
CA GLU A 29 10.41 -18.69 0.22
C GLU A 29 10.02 -17.92 -1.03
N GLU A 30 10.85 -16.96 -1.44
CA GLU A 30 10.63 -16.21 -2.68
C GLU A 30 10.95 -17.12 -3.87
N ILE A 31 9.94 -17.38 -4.70
CA ILE A 31 10.04 -18.25 -5.87
C ILE A 31 10.38 -17.47 -7.12
N ASN A 32 9.86 -16.25 -7.23
CA ASN A 32 10.06 -15.39 -8.39
C ASN A 32 9.99 -13.91 -8.00
N ARG A 33 10.77 -13.10 -8.67
CA ARG A 33 10.74 -11.63 -8.58
C ARG A 33 10.89 -11.04 -9.97
N PHE A 34 10.09 -10.04 -10.30
CA PHE A 34 10.11 -9.38 -11.59
C PHE A 34 9.81 -7.88 -11.45
N SER A 35 10.28 -7.11 -12.42
CA SER A 35 9.98 -5.68 -12.50
C SER A 35 8.55 -5.46 -12.95
N ASN A 36 7.87 -4.47 -12.37
CA ASN A 36 6.58 -3.98 -12.80
C ASN A 36 6.78 -2.57 -13.36
N LEU A 37 7.12 -2.52 -14.65
CA LEU A 37 7.39 -1.26 -15.34
C LEU A 37 6.17 -0.84 -16.16
N PRO A 38 5.73 0.41 -16.06
CA PRO A 38 4.63 0.90 -16.88
C PRO A 38 5.03 0.97 -18.34
N ILE A 39 4.06 0.79 -19.21
CA ILE A 39 4.19 0.94 -20.67
C ILE A 39 3.43 2.18 -21.15
N ARG A 40 3.69 2.64 -22.37
CA ARG A 40 2.89 3.71 -23.00
C ARG A 40 1.94 3.13 -24.05
N VAL A 41 0.64 3.37 -23.85
CA VAL A 41 -0.42 2.96 -24.77
C VAL A 41 -1.16 4.21 -25.22
N LYS A 42 -1.13 4.52 -26.53
CA LYS A 42 -1.76 5.73 -27.10
C LYS A 42 -1.38 7.04 -26.41
N GLY A 43 -0.15 7.12 -25.90
CA GLY A 43 0.37 8.30 -25.20
C GLY A 43 0.22 8.27 -23.68
N HIS A 44 -0.68 7.46 -23.13
CA HIS A 44 -0.93 7.30 -21.71
C HIS A 44 0.00 6.28 -21.06
N LEU A 45 0.38 6.56 -19.82
CA LEU A 45 1.09 5.61 -18.98
C LEU A 45 0.11 4.52 -18.53
N SER A 46 0.46 3.26 -18.72
CA SER A 46 -0.44 2.11 -18.52
C SER A 46 0.30 0.94 -17.89
N TRP A 47 -0.44 0.05 -17.23
CA TRP A 47 0.07 -1.24 -16.75
C TRP A 47 0.08 -2.27 -17.87
N ASP A 48 1.10 -3.13 -17.90
CA ASP A 48 1.17 -4.26 -18.84
C ASP A 48 0.54 -5.51 -18.21
N VAL A 49 -0.78 -5.65 -18.33
CA VAL A 49 -1.54 -6.78 -17.77
C VAL A 49 -1.11 -8.11 -18.38
N ASP A 50 -0.79 -8.13 -19.65
CA ASP A 50 -0.38 -9.37 -20.34
C ASP A 50 0.96 -9.87 -19.79
N PHE A 51 1.92 -8.96 -19.60
CA PHE A 51 3.20 -9.27 -18.97
C PHE A 51 3.02 -9.75 -17.53
N LEU A 52 2.23 -9.03 -16.73
CA LEU A 52 2.00 -9.39 -15.33
C LEU A 52 1.30 -10.75 -15.19
N LEU A 53 0.28 -11.02 -16.02
CA LEU A 53 -0.38 -12.32 -16.05
C LEU A 53 0.59 -13.44 -16.43
N ALA A 54 1.44 -13.21 -17.44
CA ALA A 54 2.46 -14.18 -17.83
C ALA A 54 3.41 -14.49 -16.68
N LYS A 55 3.81 -13.46 -15.89
CA LYS A 55 4.66 -13.62 -14.70
C LYS A 55 3.96 -14.34 -13.55
N ILE A 56 2.69 -14.09 -13.33
CA ILE A 56 1.86 -14.84 -12.38
C ILE A 56 1.82 -16.32 -12.76
N LEU A 57 1.49 -16.64 -14.01
CA LEU A 57 1.43 -18.01 -14.50
C LEU A 57 2.79 -18.73 -14.46
N GLU A 58 3.87 -18.02 -14.76
CA GLU A 58 5.26 -18.52 -14.62
C GLU A 58 5.54 -18.87 -13.16
N SER A 59 5.19 -17.97 -12.22
CA SER A 59 5.40 -18.17 -10.80
C SER A 59 4.64 -19.38 -10.25
N ILE A 60 3.40 -19.59 -10.71
CA ILE A 60 2.61 -20.77 -10.33
C ILE A 60 3.27 -22.05 -10.86
N ARG A 61 3.79 -22.06 -12.09
CA ARG A 61 4.52 -23.22 -12.64
C ARG A 61 5.76 -23.52 -11.79
N LEU A 62 6.55 -22.52 -11.49
CA LEU A 62 7.76 -22.67 -10.67
C LEU A 62 7.42 -23.23 -9.29
N ALA A 63 6.43 -22.67 -8.60
CA ALA A 63 6.00 -23.16 -7.29
C ALA A 63 5.54 -24.63 -7.34
N ASN A 64 4.80 -25.02 -8.37
CA ASN A 64 4.31 -26.41 -8.56
C ASN A 64 5.42 -27.43 -8.79
N THR A 65 6.65 -27.02 -9.11
CA THR A 65 7.78 -27.97 -9.27
C THR A 65 8.25 -28.54 -7.93
N SER A 66 8.12 -27.80 -6.85
CA SER A 66 8.67 -28.14 -5.54
C SER A 66 7.60 -28.29 -4.45
N TYR A 67 6.43 -27.70 -4.66
CA TYR A 67 5.34 -27.64 -3.66
C TYR A 67 4.02 -28.13 -4.24
N LYS A 68 3.19 -28.74 -3.37
CA LYS A 68 1.77 -28.93 -3.64
C LYS A 68 1.05 -27.65 -3.21
N ILE A 69 0.72 -26.78 -4.17
CA ILE A 69 0.08 -25.52 -3.88
C ILE A 69 -1.39 -25.75 -3.52
N LEU A 70 -1.78 -25.33 -2.32
CA LEU A 70 -3.12 -25.47 -1.76
C LEU A 70 -4.05 -24.37 -2.22
N SER A 71 -3.52 -23.15 -2.36
CA SER A 71 -4.26 -21.98 -2.84
C SER A 71 -3.31 -20.89 -3.33
N ILE A 72 -3.88 -19.92 -4.04
CA ILE A 72 -3.20 -18.72 -4.51
C ILE A 72 -3.97 -17.51 -4.03
N GLY A 73 -3.29 -16.51 -3.50
CA GLY A 73 -3.82 -15.20 -3.16
C GLY A 73 -3.05 -14.09 -3.90
N ILE A 74 -3.77 -13.08 -4.37
CA ILE A 74 -3.19 -11.95 -5.10
C ILE A 74 -3.54 -10.66 -4.36
N ASP A 75 -2.52 -9.88 -4.02
CA ASP A 75 -2.65 -8.50 -3.58
C ASP A 75 -1.91 -7.55 -4.51
N THR A 76 -2.36 -6.30 -4.55
CA THR A 76 -1.78 -5.27 -5.41
C THR A 76 -1.87 -3.89 -4.75
N TRP A 77 -1.30 -2.88 -5.41
CA TRP A 77 -1.56 -1.47 -5.13
C TRP A 77 -3.05 -1.13 -5.36
N GLY A 78 -3.52 -0.04 -4.74
CA GLY A 78 -4.90 0.43 -4.84
C GLY A 78 -5.21 1.24 -6.09
N VAL A 79 -6.43 1.70 -6.19
CA VAL A 79 -7.05 2.70 -7.08
C VAL A 79 -7.15 2.37 -8.57
N ASP A 80 -6.27 1.55 -9.15
CA ASP A 80 -6.26 1.26 -10.58
C ASP A 80 -7.20 0.10 -10.96
N PHE A 81 -7.69 0.12 -12.20
CA PHE A 81 -8.71 -0.80 -12.67
C PHE A 81 -8.61 -1.11 -14.17
N GLY A 82 -9.14 -2.26 -14.56
CA GLY A 82 -9.39 -2.64 -15.95
C GLY A 82 -10.88 -2.63 -16.30
N LEU A 83 -11.18 -2.36 -17.56
CA LEU A 83 -12.54 -2.38 -18.11
C LEU A 83 -12.73 -3.66 -18.94
N ILE A 84 -13.73 -4.46 -18.59
CA ILE A 84 -14.04 -5.74 -19.25
C ILE A 84 -15.31 -5.56 -20.08
N ASP A 85 -15.29 -6.04 -21.33
CA ASP A 85 -16.44 -6.01 -22.23
C ASP A 85 -17.43 -7.18 -21.99
N ASN A 86 -18.52 -7.22 -22.78
CA ASN A 86 -19.51 -8.27 -22.71
C ASN A 86 -19.02 -9.66 -23.17
N GLU A 87 -17.87 -9.72 -23.89
CA GLU A 87 -17.21 -10.97 -24.27
C GLU A 87 -16.21 -11.45 -23.21
N GLY A 88 -16.04 -10.69 -22.14
CA GLY A 88 -15.10 -11.00 -21.06
C GLY A 88 -13.65 -10.59 -21.37
N LYS A 89 -13.43 -9.72 -22.36
CA LYS A 89 -12.11 -9.25 -22.76
C LYS A 89 -11.78 -7.90 -22.14
N LEU A 90 -10.51 -7.69 -21.85
CA LEU A 90 -10.00 -6.39 -21.43
C LEU A 90 -10.05 -5.41 -22.61
N LEU A 91 -10.75 -4.28 -22.45
CA LEU A 91 -10.95 -3.29 -23.51
C LEU A 91 -9.66 -2.52 -23.86
N SER A 92 -8.81 -2.29 -22.86
CA SER A 92 -7.50 -1.66 -23.01
C SER A 92 -6.64 -1.97 -21.80
N GLN A 93 -5.33 -1.77 -21.90
CA GLN A 93 -4.46 -1.83 -20.73
C GLN A 93 -4.90 -0.78 -19.72
N PRO A 94 -4.97 -1.13 -18.40
CA PRO A 94 -5.33 -0.19 -17.34
C PRO A 94 -4.37 1.01 -17.30
N ALA A 95 -4.91 2.20 -17.16
CA ALA A 95 -4.07 3.36 -16.98
C ALA A 95 -3.38 3.31 -15.62
N HIS A 96 -2.15 3.78 -15.57
CA HIS A 96 -1.37 3.89 -14.36
C HIS A 96 -1.83 5.10 -13.53
N TYR A 97 -1.91 5.00 -12.21
CA TYR A 97 -2.36 6.09 -11.34
C TYR A 97 -1.51 7.37 -11.43
N ARG A 98 -0.26 7.28 -11.94
CA ARG A 98 0.61 8.45 -12.20
C ARG A 98 0.48 9.01 -13.62
N ASP A 99 -0.49 8.54 -14.40
CA ASP A 99 -0.79 9.13 -15.72
C ASP A 99 -1.34 10.55 -15.55
N ASP A 100 -0.92 11.47 -16.42
CA ASP A 100 -1.33 12.86 -16.35
C ASP A 100 -2.82 13.10 -16.65
N ARG A 101 -3.58 12.08 -17.05
CA ARG A 101 -5.01 12.20 -17.43
C ARG A 101 -5.89 12.72 -16.31
N THR A 102 -5.56 12.48 -15.05
CA THR A 102 -6.33 12.95 -13.90
C THR A 102 -5.86 14.29 -13.35
N LYS A 103 -4.78 14.85 -13.91
CA LYS A 103 -4.22 16.11 -13.44
C LYS A 103 -5.23 17.24 -13.55
N GLY A 104 -5.48 17.92 -12.43
CA GLY A 104 -6.45 19.00 -12.34
C GLY A 104 -7.91 18.56 -12.23
N VAL A 105 -8.21 17.24 -12.18
CA VAL A 105 -9.59 16.73 -12.10
C VAL A 105 -10.34 17.21 -10.87
N LEU A 106 -9.67 17.47 -9.75
CA LEU A 106 -10.33 17.93 -8.53
C LEU A 106 -10.99 19.29 -8.70
N LYS A 107 -10.48 20.13 -9.60
CA LYS A 107 -11.13 21.41 -9.93
C LYS A 107 -12.46 21.16 -10.66
N GLU A 108 -12.50 20.24 -11.62
CA GLU A 108 -13.73 19.86 -12.33
C GLU A 108 -14.76 19.27 -11.34
N ILE A 109 -14.30 18.41 -10.43
CA ILE A 109 -15.17 17.79 -9.42
C ILE A 109 -15.71 18.83 -8.43
N SER A 110 -14.90 19.82 -8.04
CA SER A 110 -15.36 20.89 -7.11
C SER A 110 -16.44 21.78 -7.68
N GLU A 111 -16.60 21.81 -9.01
CA GLU A 111 -17.73 22.47 -9.68
C GLU A 111 -19.03 21.66 -9.59
N MET A 112 -18.94 20.33 -9.33
CA MET A 112 -20.09 19.43 -9.22
C MET A 112 -20.53 19.23 -7.77
N THR A 113 -19.58 19.15 -6.84
CA THR A 113 -19.82 18.86 -5.41
C THR A 113 -18.67 19.34 -4.54
N GLU A 114 -18.94 19.61 -3.27
CA GLU A 114 -17.90 19.91 -2.29
C GLU A 114 -17.04 18.65 -2.01
N LEU A 115 -15.71 18.79 -2.02
CA LEU A 115 -14.80 17.66 -1.78
C LEU A 115 -14.94 17.08 -0.38
N GLU A 116 -15.23 17.92 0.62
CA GLU A 116 -15.53 17.49 1.99
C GLU A 116 -16.76 16.58 2.04
N LYS A 117 -17.78 16.88 1.23
CA LYS A 117 -18.96 16.03 1.12
C LYS A 117 -18.63 14.65 0.53
N LEU A 118 -17.76 14.59 -0.48
CA LEU A 118 -17.27 13.31 -1.00
C LEU A 118 -16.55 12.54 0.10
N TYR A 119 -15.69 13.20 0.86
CA TYR A 119 -14.99 12.59 1.98
C TYR A 119 -15.96 12.05 3.04
N SER A 120 -16.97 12.82 3.43
CA SER A 120 -17.96 12.39 4.43
C SER A 120 -18.78 11.17 4.01
N GLU A 121 -18.86 10.89 2.72
CA GLU A 121 -19.55 9.73 2.16
C GLU A 121 -18.64 8.49 2.04
N THR A 122 -17.37 8.67 1.75
CA THR A 122 -16.45 7.58 1.38
C THR A 122 -15.27 7.40 2.35
N GLY A 123 -14.92 8.44 3.11
CA GLY A 123 -13.82 8.43 4.05
C GLY A 123 -12.42 8.40 3.44
N ASN A 124 -12.30 8.38 2.13
CA ASN A 124 -10.99 8.35 1.48
C ASN A 124 -10.37 9.75 1.39
N GLN A 125 -9.08 9.84 1.67
CA GLN A 125 -8.30 11.04 1.34
C GLN A 125 -8.54 11.42 -0.13
N ILE A 126 -8.86 12.70 -0.38
CA ILE A 126 -9.12 13.18 -1.73
C ILE A 126 -7.79 13.35 -2.48
N MET A 127 -7.59 12.52 -3.47
CA MET A 127 -6.39 12.52 -4.32
C MET A 127 -6.79 12.32 -5.78
N GLU A 128 -6.17 13.05 -6.71
CA GLU A 128 -6.47 12.96 -8.15
C GLU A 128 -6.39 11.53 -8.72
N ILE A 129 -5.63 10.66 -8.05
CA ILE A 129 -5.40 9.27 -8.44
C ILE A 129 -6.54 8.32 -8.07
N ASN A 130 -7.51 8.72 -7.24
CA ASN A 130 -8.56 7.81 -6.77
C ASN A 130 -9.42 7.31 -7.92
N THR A 131 -9.88 6.08 -7.82
CA THR A 131 -10.62 5.36 -8.86
C THR A 131 -11.80 6.15 -9.42
N LEU A 132 -12.57 6.81 -8.54
CA LEU A 132 -13.70 7.65 -8.95
C LEU A 132 -13.29 8.71 -9.99
N PHE A 133 -12.19 9.40 -9.74
CA PHE A 133 -11.72 10.48 -10.61
C PHE A 133 -11.08 9.93 -11.89
N GLN A 134 -10.42 8.79 -11.80
CA GLN A 134 -9.93 8.06 -12.97
C GLN A 134 -11.09 7.60 -13.87
N LEU A 135 -12.18 7.07 -13.30
CA LEU A 135 -13.38 6.67 -14.05
C LEU A 135 -14.07 7.87 -14.70
N PHE A 136 -14.15 8.99 -13.96
CA PHE A 136 -14.71 10.24 -14.50
C PHE A 136 -13.96 10.69 -15.77
N LYS A 137 -12.61 10.70 -15.71
CA LYS A 137 -11.78 11.06 -16.88
C LYS A 137 -11.84 10.02 -17.99
N ALA A 138 -11.81 8.71 -17.66
CA ALA A 138 -11.92 7.64 -18.67
C ALA A 138 -13.22 7.72 -19.48
N ARG A 139 -14.34 8.08 -18.82
CA ARG A 139 -15.63 8.30 -19.50
C ARG A 139 -15.60 9.52 -20.43
N GLN A 140 -14.92 10.60 -20.03
CA GLN A 140 -14.79 11.80 -20.88
C GLN A 140 -13.89 11.53 -22.10
N GLU A 141 -12.75 10.87 -21.91
CA GLU A 141 -11.75 10.67 -22.95
C GLU A 141 -12.11 9.55 -23.95
N SER A 142 -12.80 8.52 -23.47
CA SER A 142 -13.12 7.33 -24.25
C SER A 142 -14.56 6.84 -24.02
N PRO A 143 -15.58 7.67 -24.35
CA PRO A 143 -16.98 7.34 -24.09
C PRO A 143 -17.41 6.04 -24.77
N ASP A 144 -16.94 5.74 -25.98
CA ASP A 144 -17.26 4.50 -26.69
C ASP A 144 -16.72 3.25 -25.98
N SER A 145 -15.52 3.31 -25.42
CA SER A 145 -14.94 2.22 -24.63
C SER A 145 -15.69 2.05 -23.33
N PHE A 146 -16.00 3.18 -22.67
CA PHE A 146 -16.76 3.15 -21.42
C PHE A 146 -18.18 2.56 -21.64
N TYR A 147 -18.84 2.90 -22.75
CA TYR A 147 -20.16 2.38 -23.11
C TYR A 147 -20.16 0.86 -23.38
N LYS A 148 -19.04 0.30 -23.83
CA LYS A 148 -18.86 -1.14 -24.06
C LYS A 148 -18.52 -1.92 -22.79
N THR A 149 -18.30 -1.23 -21.67
CA THR A 149 -17.88 -1.86 -20.42
C THR A 149 -19.03 -2.67 -19.82
N ASN A 150 -18.75 -3.93 -19.52
CA ASN A 150 -19.61 -4.81 -18.75
C ASN A 150 -19.25 -4.81 -17.26
N LYS A 151 -17.94 -4.85 -16.96
CA LYS A 151 -17.43 -4.83 -15.58
C LYS A 151 -16.19 -3.96 -15.44
N ILE A 152 -16.10 -3.30 -14.29
CA ILE A 152 -14.94 -2.57 -13.81
C ILE A 152 -14.29 -3.45 -12.76
N LEU A 153 -13.03 -3.84 -12.96
CA LEU A 153 -12.29 -4.71 -12.03
C LEU A 153 -11.06 -3.98 -11.52
N LEU A 154 -10.92 -3.88 -10.22
CA LEU A 154 -9.69 -3.37 -9.59
C LEU A 154 -8.54 -4.33 -9.86
N MET A 155 -7.30 -3.88 -9.75
CA MET A 155 -6.17 -4.66 -10.24
C MET A 155 -6.11 -6.10 -9.70
N PRO A 156 -6.24 -6.38 -8.40
CA PRO A 156 -6.21 -7.76 -7.93
C PRO A 156 -7.44 -8.56 -8.40
N ASP A 157 -8.61 -7.92 -8.49
CA ASP A 157 -9.84 -8.55 -8.97
C ASP A 157 -9.74 -8.89 -10.47
N LEU A 158 -9.04 -8.05 -11.24
CA LEU A 158 -8.76 -8.30 -12.65
C LEU A 158 -7.90 -9.57 -12.81
N PHE A 159 -6.82 -9.72 -12.05
CA PHE A 159 -6.00 -10.93 -12.11
C PHE A 159 -6.74 -12.16 -11.59
N ASN A 160 -7.52 -12.02 -10.53
CA ASN A 160 -8.40 -13.07 -10.04
C ASN A 160 -9.41 -13.51 -11.11
N TYR A 161 -10.03 -12.56 -11.82
CA TYR A 161 -10.92 -12.85 -12.95
C TYR A 161 -10.18 -13.54 -14.12
N LEU A 162 -9.01 -13.05 -14.49
CA LEU A 162 -8.22 -13.67 -15.57
C LEU A 162 -7.86 -15.11 -15.24
N LEU A 163 -7.55 -15.41 -13.97
CA LEU A 163 -7.26 -16.77 -13.52
C LEU A 163 -8.50 -17.68 -13.43
N THR A 164 -9.65 -17.14 -12.98
CA THR A 164 -10.80 -17.97 -12.59
C THR A 164 -12.05 -17.80 -13.46
N GLY A 165 -12.16 -16.67 -14.14
CA GLY A 165 -13.39 -16.27 -14.87
C GLY A 165 -14.52 -15.77 -13.94
N LYS A 166 -14.26 -15.51 -12.66
CA LYS A 166 -15.25 -15.05 -11.68
C LYS A 166 -15.13 -13.56 -11.41
N PHE A 167 -16.26 -12.87 -11.38
CA PHE A 167 -16.34 -11.46 -11.00
C PHE A 167 -16.63 -11.33 -9.50
N ALA A 168 -15.76 -10.64 -8.79
CA ALA A 168 -15.97 -10.19 -7.43
C ALA A 168 -15.03 -9.01 -7.17
N THR A 169 -15.32 -8.19 -6.18
CA THR A 169 -14.39 -7.16 -5.67
C THR A 169 -14.16 -7.41 -4.19
N GLU A 170 -12.90 -7.60 -3.82
CA GLU A 170 -12.56 -7.79 -2.41
C GLU A 170 -12.65 -6.46 -1.66
N LYS A 171 -13.09 -6.52 -0.41
CA LYS A 171 -13.48 -5.36 0.40
C LYS A 171 -12.36 -4.36 0.62
N SER A 172 -11.15 -4.81 0.92
CA SER A 172 -10.02 -3.91 1.22
C SER A 172 -9.63 -3.07 -0.01
N ILE A 173 -9.56 -3.70 -1.18
CA ILE A 173 -9.27 -2.96 -2.42
C ILE A 173 -10.44 -2.05 -2.83
N ALA A 174 -11.70 -2.48 -2.64
CA ALA A 174 -12.88 -1.65 -2.87
C ALA A 174 -12.83 -0.36 -2.06
N SER A 175 -12.34 -0.43 -0.82
CA SER A 175 -12.29 0.71 0.09
C SER A 175 -11.30 1.80 -0.33
N THR A 176 -10.41 1.56 -1.31
CA THR A 176 -9.47 2.57 -1.83
C THR A 176 -10.06 3.47 -2.91
N THR A 177 -11.27 3.18 -3.40
CA THR A 177 -11.77 3.64 -4.70
C THR A 177 -12.44 5.01 -4.70
N GLN A 178 -12.78 5.60 -3.56
CA GLN A 178 -13.69 6.75 -3.44
C GLN A 178 -15.12 6.43 -3.93
N LEU A 179 -15.48 5.13 -4.06
CA LEU A 179 -16.80 4.63 -4.46
C LEU A 179 -17.45 3.81 -3.35
N PHE A 180 -16.74 3.57 -2.27
CA PHE A 180 -17.12 2.68 -1.18
C PHE A 180 -17.62 3.47 0.03
N ASP A 181 -18.67 3.01 0.70
CA ASP A 181 -19.13 3.54 1.99
C ASP A 181 -18.54 2.70 3.14
N PRO A 182 -17.65 3.24 3.95
CA PRO A 182 -17.01 2.49 5.05
C PRO A 182 -17.96 2.12 6.19
N ARG A 183 -19.15 2.73 6.26
CA ARG A 183 -20.18 2.44 7.29
C ARG A 183 -20.96 1.18 6.94
N SER A 184 -21.45 1.12 5.71
CA SER A 184 -22.20 -0.03 5.18
C SER A 184 -21.30 -1.14 4.64
N GLN A 185 -20.03 -0.84 4.41
CA GLN A 185 -19.02 -1.68 3.77
C GLN A 185 -19.50 -2.23 2.42
N ASN A 186 -20.06 -1.32 1.61
CA ASN A 186 -20.57 -1.64 0.28
C ASN A 186 -20.39 -0.43 -0.65
N TRP A 187 -20.70 -0.59 -1.94
CA TRP A 187 -20.69 0.48 -2.91
C TRP A 187 -21.62 1.62 -2.50
N ASN A 188 -21.13 2.86 -2.48
CA ASN A 188 -21.88 4.05 -2.06
C ASN A 188 -22.86 4.49 -3.15
N GLN A 189 -24.15 4.22 -2.94
CA GLN A 189 -25.20 4.51 -3.92
C GLN A 189 -25.36 6.03 -4.18
N ASN A 190 -25.06 6.88 -3.21
CA ASN A 190 -25.12 8.33 -3.37
C ASN A 190 -24.05 8.81 -4.34
N ILE A 191 -22.82 8.30 -4.19
CA ILE A 191 -21.69 8.62 -5.06
C ILE A 191 -21.93 8.07 -6.48
N LEU A 192 -22.37 6.82 -6.59
CA LEU A 192 -22.70 6.23 -7.90
C LEU A 192 -23.73 7.06 -8.64
N LYS A 193 -24.79 7.50 -7.95
CA LYS A 193 -25.83 8.36 -8.53
C LYS A 193 -25.29 9.74 -8.91
N LEU A 194 -24.49 10.37 -8.06
CA LEU A 194 -23.93 11.69 -8.30
C LEU A 194 -23.06 11.72 -9.56
N PHE A 195 -22.28 10.66 -9.79
CA PHE A 195 -21.39 10.51 -10.93
C PHE A 195 -22.00 9.74 -12.11
N GLU A 196 -23.30 9.41 -12.02
CA GLU A 196 -24.04 8.66 -13.06
C GLU A 196 -23.30 7.35 -13.46
N LEU A 197 -22.78 6.64 -12.46
CA LEU A 197 -22.17 5.34 -12.63
C LEU A 197 -23.22 4.25 -12.38
N ASP A 198 -23.41 3.40 -13.38
CA ASP A 198 -24.30 2.23 -13.22
C ASP A 198 -23.67 1.23 -12.25
N SER A 199 -24.36 0.94 -11.16
CA SER A 199 -23.92 -0.01 -10.14
C SER A 199 -23.70 -1.42 -10.69
N SER A 200 -24.35 -1.78 -11.79
CA SER A 200 -24.16 -3.07 -12.46
C SER A 200 -22.77 -3.27 -13.03
N LEU A 201 -22.01 -2.19 -13.26
CA LEU A 201 -20.62 -2.25 -13.72
C LEU A 201 -19.67 -2.72 -12.61
N LEU A 202 -20.05 -2.56 -11.34
CA LEU A 202 -19.24 -2.94 -10.20
C LEU A 202 -19.63 -4.35 -9.75
N PRO A 203 -18.67 -5.26 -9.54
CA PRO A 203 -18.94 -6.57 -8.99
C PRO A 203 -19.47 -6.50 -7.56
N GLU A 204 -20.05 -7.62 -7.08
CA GLU A 204 -20.38 -7.81 -5.68
C GLU A 204 -19.15 -7.71 -4.79
N ILE A 205 -19.28 -7.04 -3.65
CA ILE A 205 -18.23 -6.96 -2.65
C ILE A 205 -18.19 -8.24 -1.83
N VAL A 206 -16.98 -8.81 -1.72
CA VAL A 206 -16.72 -10.03 -0.96
C VAL A 206 -15.68 -9.78 0.13
N SER A 207 -15.73 -10.56 1.20
CA SER A 207 -14.71 -10.55 2.23
C SER A 207 -13.51 -11.42 1.82
N GLU A 208 -12.39 -11.17 2.47
CA GLU A 208 -11.20 -12.03 2.42
C GLU A 208 -11.49 -13.45 2.98
N GLY A 209 -10.59 -14.39 2.72
CA GLY A 209 -10.69 -15.78 3.16
C GLY A 209 -11.61 -16.68 2.32
N ASN A 210 -12.39 -16.13 1.41
CA ASN A 210 -13.29 -16.91 0.56
C ASN A 210 -12.59 -17.44 -0.69
N VAL A 211 -12.90 -18.68 -1.07
CA VAL A 211 -12.46 -19.24 -2.36
C VAL A 211 -13.32 -18.65 -3.46
N LEU A 212 -12.73 -17.81 -4.31
CA LEU A 212 -13.40 -17.18 -5.43
C LEU A 212 -13.71 -18.17 -6.55
N GLY A 213 -12.78 -19.06 -6.83
CA GLY A 213 -12.86 -20.03 -7.91
C GLY A 213 -11.59 -20.85 -7.99
N ARG A 214 -11.44 -21.55 -9.12
CA ARG A 214 -10.23 -22.34 -9.41
C ARG A 214 -9.59 -21.85 -10.72
N ILE A 215 -8.29 -22.05 -10.83
CA ILE A 215 -7.55 -21.68 -12.05
C ILE A 215 -8.19 -22.35 -13.26
N LYS A 216 -8.37 -21.58 -14.33
CA LYS A 216 -8.90 -22.08 -15.61
C LYS A 216 -8.05 -23.23 -16.16
N LYS A 217 -8.70 -24.26 -16.64
CA LYS A 217 -8.05 -25.47 -17.18
C LYS A 217 -7.12 -25.18 -18.36
N GLU A 218 -7.42 -24.12 -19.12
CA GLU A 218 -6.62 -23.69 -20.28
C GLU A 218 -5.16 -23.36 -19.95
N TYR A 219 -4.86 -22.98 -18.69
CA TYR A 219 -3.48 -22.70 -18.27
C TYR A 219 -2.65 -23.96 -17.96
N GLY A 220 -3.28 -25.14 -17.83
CA GLY A 220 -2.58 -26.39 -17.58
C GLY A 220 -1.84 -26.46 -16.24
N LEU A 221 -2.29 -25.69 -15.23
CA LEU A 221 -1.61 -25.53 -13.93
C LEU A 221 -2.21 -26.36 -12.79
N GLY A 222 -3.19 -27.21 -13.09
CA GLY A 222 -3.91 -28.00 -12.10
C GLY A 222 -5.15 -27.31 -11.56
N ASP A 223 -5.80 -27.98 -10.60
CA ASP A 223 -7.07 -27.54 -10.01
C ASP A 223 -6.78 -26.79 -8.69
N ILE A 224 -6.16 -25.61 -8.79
CA ILE A 224 -5.73 -24.82 -7.62
C ILE A 224 -6.79 -23.76 -7.30
N PRO A 225 -7.28 -23.68 -6.04
CA PRO A 225 -8.16 -22.61 -5.62
C PRO A 225 -7.47 -21.24 -5.62
N VAL A 226 -8.21 -20.21 -6.02
CA VAL A 226 -7.84 -18.80 -5.83
C VAL A 226 -8.65 -18.25 -4.67
N VAL A 227 -7.98 -17.74 -3.67
CA VAL A 227 -8.58 -17.20 -2.43
C VAL A 227 -8.51 -15.68 -2.48
N ASN A 228 -9.64 -15.02 -2.18
CA ASN A 228 -9.61 -13.60 -1.89
C ASN A 228 -8.83 -13.38 -0.59
N VAL A 229 -7.73 -12.65 -0.67
CA VAL A 229 -6.98 -12.18 0.50
C VAL A 229 -7.37 -10.72 0.78
N CYS A 230 -6.83 -10.07 1.80
CA CYS A 230 -6.88 -8.61 1.85
C CYS A 230 -6.09 -8.10 0.65
N SER A 231 -6.77 -7.80 -0.44
CA SER A 231 -6.13 -7.68 -1.75
C SER A 231 -5.53 -6.30 -2.03
N HIS A 232 -5.75 -5.30 -1.15
CA HIS A 232 -4.93 -4.10 -1.06
C HIS A 232 -3.65 -4.41 -0.28
N ASP A 233 -2.47 -4.17 -0.86
CA ASP A 233 -1.15 -4.47 -0.30
C ASP A 233 -0.97 -3.94 1.13
N THR A 234 -1.46 -2.71 1.39
CA THR A 234 -1.46 -2.10 2.73
C THR A 234 -2.33 -2.90 3.71
N ALA A 235 -3.55 -3.26 3.34
CA ALA A 235 -4.43 -4.05 4.19
C ALA A 235 -3.80 -5.42 4.49
N SER A 236 -3.21 -6.05 3.48
CA SER A 236 -2.47 -7.30 3.65
C SER A 236 -1.29 -7.12 4.61
N ALA A 237 -0.51 -6.04 4.46
CA ALA A 237 0.62 -5.76 5.35
C ALA A 237 0.18 -5.59 6.81
N ILE A 238 -0.95 -4.93 7.06
CA ILE A 238 -1.48 -4.68 8.42
C ILE A 238 -1.95 -5.98 9.09
N VAL A 239 -2.37 -7.00 8.34
CA VAL A 239 -2.64 -8.33 8.92
C VAL A 239 -1.44 -8.88 9.67
N SER A 240 -0.21 -8.52 9.28
CA SER A 240 1.03 -8.96 9.94
C SER A 240 1.31 -8.23 11.27
N VAL A 241 0.59 -7.16 11.58
CA VAL A 241 0.77 -6.39 12.83
C VAL A 241 0.05 -7.10 13.97
N PRO A 242 0.74 -7.40 15.08
CA PRO A 242 0.09 -7.99 16.24
C PRO A 242 -1.01 -7.07 16.79
N LYS A 243 -2.23 -7.61 16.92
CA LYS A 243 -3.38 -6.88 17.48
C LYS A 243 -3.19 -6.67 18.99
N THR A 244 -2.60 -5.55 19.39
CA THR A 244 -2.42 -5.19 20.80
C THR A 244 -3.09 -3.84 21.06
N GLU A 245 -3.84 -3.77 22.14
CA GLU A 245 -4.51 -2.53 22.54
C GLU A 245 -3.50 -1.40 22.76
N GLY A 246 -3.82 -0.20 22.29
CA GLY A 246 -2.98 0.99 22.42
C GLY A 246 -1.76 1.02 21.50
N SER A 247 -1.79 0.28 20.40
CA SER A 247 -0.74 0.27 19.38
C SER A 247 -1.21 0.92 18.09
N LEU A 248 -0.25 1.53 17.39
CA LEU A 248 -0.40 2.02 16.04
C LEU A 248 0.67 1.39 15.15
N PHE A 249 0.51 1.52 13.85
CA PHE A 249 1.48 1.02 12.88
C PHE A 249 2.07 2.16 12.04
N ILE A 250 3.30 1.93 11.55
CA ILE A 250 3.91 2.67 10.45
C ILE A 250 4.30 1.64 9.38
N SER A 251 3.60 1.63 8.26
CA SER A 251 4.05 0.89 7.08
C SER A 251 5.07 1.77 6.36
N SER A 252 6.36 1.46 6.55
CA SER A 252 7.48 2.29 6.10
C SER A 252 8.08 1.76 4.80
N GLY A 253 7.80 2.44 3.72
CA GLY A 253 8.31 2.15 2.38
C GLY A 253 8.64 3.43 1.61
N THR A 254 8.42 3.44 0.30
CA THR A 254 8.52 4.64 -0.55
C THR A 254 7.61 5.75 -0.03
N TRP A 255 6.34 5.42 0.20
CA TRP A 255 5.40 6.15 1.05
C TRP A 255 5.43 5.57 2.46
N SER A 256 5.00 6.33 3.43
CA SER A 256 4.79 5.83 4.79
C SER A 256 3.35 6.05 5.21
N LEU A 257 2.73 5.00 5.75
CA LEU A 257 1.35 5.01 6.19
C LEU A 257 1.35 4.93 7.72
N VAL A 258 0.85 5.98 8.37
CA VAL A 258 0.76 6.07 9.84
C VAL A 258 -0.69 5.90 10.24
N GLY A 259 -1.03 4.87 11.02
CA GLY A 259 -2.43 4.60 11.30
C GLY A 259 -2.71 3.61 12.43
N VAL A 260 -4.01 3.37 12.61
CA VAL A 260 -4.58 2.45 13.59
C VAL A 260 -5.74 1.68 13.01
N GLU A 261 -6.10 0.57 13.65
CA GLU A 261 -7.35 -0.15 13.37
C GLU A 261 -8.46 0.37 14.32
N LEU A 262 -9.64 0.65 13.75
CA LEU A 262 -10.83 1.13 14.45
C LEU A 262 -12.04 0.25 14.15
N THR A 263 -13.03 0.28 15.03
CA THR A 263 -14.30 -0.44 14.82
C THR A 263 -15.31 0.33 13.96
N SER A 264 -15.07 1.64 13.75
CA SER A 264 -15.94 2.51 12.94
C SER A 264 -15.13 3.62 12.30
N PRO A 265 -15.55 4.13 11.13
CA PRO A 265 -14.82 5.19 10.43
C PRO A 265 -14.92 6.54 11.13
N ILE A 266 -13.91 7.39 10.95
CA ILE A 266 -13.91 8.80 11.35
C ILE A 266 -14.08 9.65 10.08
N LEU A 267 -15.22 10.33 9.96
CA LEU A 267 -15.64 11.05 8.75
C LEU A 267 -15.90 12.54 9.06
N THR A 268 -15.10 13.14 9.92
CA THR A 268 -15.27 14.52 10.37
C THR A 268 -14.56 15.51 9.43
N THR A 269 -14.92 16.79 9.53
CA THR A 269 -14.25 17.90 8.83
C THR A 269 -12.76 17.94 9.17
N GLU A 270 -12.40 17.67 10.44
CA GLU A 270 -11.02 17.65 10.89
C GLU A 270 -10.24 16.49 10.22
N SER A 271 -10.82 15.27 10.18
CA SER A 271 -10.17 14.13 9.52
C SER A 271 -9.97 14.36 8.01
N PHE A 272 -10.92 15.04 7.36
CA PHE A 272 -10.77 15.51 5.98
C PHE A 272 -9.62 16.50 5.85
N SER A 273 -9.62 17.57 6.67
CA SER A 273 -8.63 18.65 6.59
C SER A 273 -7.19 18.17 6.89
N TYR A 274 -7.06 17.18 7.78
CA TYR A 274 -5.77 16.58 8.12
C TYR A 274 -5.31 15.52 7.13
N GLY A 275 -6.15 15.17 6.14
CA GLY A 275 -5.83 14.24 5.07
C GLY A 275 -5.74 12.78 5.53
N PHE A 276 -6.62 12.37 6.45
CA PHE A 276 -6.75 10.96 6.83
C PHE A 276 -7.68 10.22 5.87
N THR A 277 -7.46 8.91 5.76
CA THR A 277 -8.29 7.99 4.97
C THR A 277 -8.82 6.86 5.86
N ASN A 278 -10.02 6.36 5.54
CA ASN A 278 -10.64 5.20 6.15
C ASN A 278 -10.68 4.08 5.12
N GLU A 279 -9.83 3.10 5.27
CA GLU A 279 -9.81 1.91 4.44
C GLU A 279 -10.33 0.73 5.24
N VAL A 280 -10.59 -0.41 4.58
CA VAL A 280 -11.05 -1.61 5.26
C VAL A 280 -9.93 -2.64 5.30
N GLY A 281 -9.67 -3.15 6.50
CA GLY A 281 -8.75 -4.24 6.75
C GLY A 281 -9.45 -5.59 6.93
N LYS A 282 -8.69 -6.59 7.40
CA LYS A 282 -9.18 -7.94 7.71
C LYS A 282 -10.36 -7.86 8.71
N ASP A 283 -11.34 -8.73 8.53
CA ASP A 283 -12.57 -8.82 9.35
C ASP A 283 -13.44 -7.55 9.31
N GLY A 284 -13.23 -6.70 8.30
CA GLY A 284 -14.00 -5.47 8.13
C GLY A 284 -13.65 -4.36 9.13
N VAL A 285 -12.52 -4.44 9.83
CA VAL A 285 -12.03 -3.33 10.66
C VAL A 285 -11.68 -2.13 9.79
N ILE A 286 -11.85 -0.93 10.34
CA ILE A 286 -11.44 0.29 9.65
C ILE A 286 -9.97 0.54 9.92
N THR A 287 -9.18 0.57 8.87
CA THR A 287 -7.81 1.06 8.91
C THR A 287 -7.83 2.56 8.69
N PHE A 288 -7.75 3.31 9.79
CA PHE A 288 -7.71 4.77 9.77
C PHE A 288 -6.26 5.23 9.74
N LEU A 289 -5.85 5.83 8.62
CA LEU A 289 -4.44 6.15 8.38
C LEU A 289 -4.25 7.47 7.64
N LYS A 290 -3.01 7.98 7.72
CA LYS A 290 -2.53 9.12 6.94
C LYS A 290 -1.37 8.68 6.06
N ASN A 291 -1.45 9.04 4.77
CA ASN A 291 -0.32 8.94 3.86
C ASN A 291 0.69 10.05 4.19
N CYS A 292 1.93 9.67 4.42
CA CYS A 292 3.05 10.58 4.66
C CYS A 292 4.15 10.29 3.64
N THR A 293 4.97 11.28 3.39
CA THR A 293 6.21 11.06 2.64
C THR A 293 7.06 10.03 3.38
N GLY A 294 7.57 9.06 2.66
CA GLY A 294 8.37 7.97 3.22
C GLY A 294 9.84 8.02 2.80
N LEU A 295 10.44 6.85 2.67
CA LEU A 295 11.86 6.71 2.34
C LEU A 295 12.21 7.10 0.89
N TRP A 296 11.24 7.55 0.11
CA TRP A 296 11.42 8.10 -1.23
C TRP A 296 12.52 9.17 -1.28
N ILE A 297 12.48 10.16 -0.36
CA ILE A 297 13.47 11.25 -0.32
C ILE A 297 14.88 10.69 -0.09
N ILE A 298 15.03 9.70 0.79
CA ILE A 298 16.32 9.03 1.06
C ILE A 298 16.86 8.35 -0.20
N GLU A 299 15.98 7.62 -0.90
CA GLU A 299 16.39 6.91 -2.12
C GLU A 299 16.76 7.87 -3.25
N GLU A 300 16.03 8.96 -3.43
CA GLU A 300 16.37 9.99 -4.42
C GLU A 300 17.62 10.76 -4.05
N LEU A 301 17.85 11.03 -2.75
CA LEU A 301 19.10 11.63 -2.29
C LEU A 301 20.29 10.68 -2.57
N ARG A 302 20.13 9.38 -2.31
CA ARG A 302 21.14 8.36 -2.61
C ARG A 302 21.46 8.31 -4.11
N ARG A 303 20.43 8.31 -4.98
CA ARG A 303 20.60 8.38 -6.45
C ARG A 303 21.26 9.68 -6.90
N SER A 304 20.98 10.80 -6.24
CA SER A 304 21.63 12.07 -6.53
C SER A 304 23.12 12.04 -6.21
N PHE A 305 23.54 11.36 -5.14
CA PHE A 305 24.95 11.13 -4.84
C PHE A 305 25.60 10.18 -5.84
N GLU A 306 24.91 9.11 -6.25
CA GLU A 306 25.41 8.17 -7.26
C GLU A 306 25.70 8.88 -8.60
N ARG A 307 24.79 9.77 -9.06
CA ARG A 307 25.02 10.63 -10.24
C ARG A 307 26.23 11.56 -10.10
N ARG A 308 26.66 11.85 -8.87
CA ARG A 308 27.87 12.62 -8.53
C ARG A 308 29.10 11.75 -8.29
N GLY A 309 29.04 10.45 -8.60
CA GLY A 309 30.14 9.50 -8.43
C GLY A 309 30.35 9.00 -7.00
N LYS A 310 29.36 9.20 -6.10
CA LYS A 310 29.38 8.72 -4.71
C LYS A 310 28.27 7.67 -4.51
N ALA A 311 28.62 6.39 -4.61
CA ALA A 311 27.71 5.30 -4.37
C ALA A 311 27.73 4.91 -2.87
N TYR A 312 26.60 5.12 -2.18
CA TYR A 312 26.45 4.77 -0.77
C TYR A 312 25.52 3.57 -0.61
N SER A 313 25.97 2.55 0.13
CA SER A 313 25.12 1.51 0.67
C SER A 313 24.30 2.05 1.87
N PHE A 314 23.24 1.35 2.26
CA PHE A 314 22.48 1.71 3.47
C PHE A 314 23.34 1.61 4.75
N ASP A 315 24.33 0.72 4.78
CA ASP A 315 25.29 0.62 5.90
C ASP A 315 26.25 1.81 5.96
N ASP A 316 26.68 2.34 4.80
CA ASP A 316 27.47 3.57 4.73
C ASP A 316 26.66 4.75 5.25
N ILE A 317 25.41 4.89 4.79
CA ILE A 317 24.49 5.94 5.23
C ILE A 317 24.29 5.86 6.73
N ARG A 318 23.98 4.68 7.28
CA ARG A 318 23.85 4.47 8.73
C ARG A 318 25.11 4.96 9.46
N THR A 319 26.28 4.54 9.02
CA THR A 319 27.54 4.89 9.65
C THR A 319 27.81 6.40 9.64
N MET A 320 27.46 7.09 8.55
CA MET A 320 27.55 8.54 8.44
C MET A 320 26.58 9.24 9.38
N VAL A 321 25.31 8.85 9.37
CA VAL A 321 24.24 9.43 10.20
C VAL A 321 24.53 9.26 11.70
N GLU A 322 24.99 8.08 12.14
CA GLU A 322 25.33 7.80 13.55
C GLU A 322 26.54 8.63 14.07
N LYS A 323 27.43 9.05 13.17
CA LYS A 323 28.58 9.91 13.51
C LYS A 323 28.20 11.36 13.72
N GLU A 324 27.14 11.83 13.10
CA GLU A 324 26.71 13.22 13.20
C GLU A 324 26.08 13.48 14.58
N LYS A 325 26.73 14.35 15.38
CA LYS A 325 26.26 14.69 16.74
C LYS A 325 25.60 16.06 16.83
N GLU A 326 25.70 16.84 15.75
CA GLU A 326 25.13 18.17 15.69
C GLU A 326 23.58 18.10 15.67
N ASN A 327 22.95 19.07 16.33
CA ASN A 327 21.51 19.29 16.20
C ASN A 327 21.26 20.00 14.86
N LEU A 328 20.62 19.31 13.92
CA LEU A 328 20.43 19.76 12.55
C LEU A 328 19.01 20.33 12.35
N PRO A 329 18.82 21.25 11.39
CA PRO A 329 17.52 21.78 11.07
C PRO A 329 16.61 20.67 10.51
N LEU A 330 15.29 20.84 10.69
CA LEU A 330 14.29 19.97 10.09
C LEU A 330 13.74 20.62 8.81
N ILE A 331 13.38 19.78 7.83
CA ILE A 331 12.68 20.20 6.62
C ILE A 331 11.20 19.77 6.67
N ASP A 332 10.36 20.43 5.92
CA ASP A 332 8.99 19.96 5.69
C ASP A 332 9.02 18.91 4.58
N THR A 333 8.99 17.63 4.95
CA THR A 333 9.03 16.52 4.00
C THR A 333 7.76 16.40 3.14
N GLU A 334 6.68 17.08 3.50
CA GLU A 334 5.42 17.14 2.73
C GLU A 334 5.42 18.29 1.71
N SER A 335 6.50 19.09 1.65
CA SER A 335 6.62 20.16 0.66
C SER A 335 6.63 19.61 -0.77
N THR A 336 5.94 20.32 -1.67
CA THR A 336 5.85 19.97 -3.10
C THR A 336 7.23 19.91 -3.80
N GLU A 337 8.25 20.56 -3.24
CA GLU A 337 9.63 20.53 -3.75
C GLU A 337 10.24 19.12 -3.68
N PHE A 338 9.79 18.28 -2.73
CA PHE A 338 10.26 16.91 -2.55
C PHE A 338 9.35 15.85 -3.17
N ALA A 339 8.24 16.26 -3.82
CA ALA A 339 7.22 15.33 -4.30
C ALA A 339 7.57 14.62 -5.63
N THR A 340 8.50 15.16 -6.40
CA THR A 340 8.82 14.66 -7.75
C THR A 340 10.27 14.23 -7.88
N GLU A 341 10.53 13.32 -8.83
CA GLU A 341 11.89 12.93 -9.20
C GLU A 341 12.72 14.16 -9.60
N SER A 342 13.82 14.36 -8.91
CA SER A 342 14.68 15.55 -9.07
C SER A 342 16.13 15.24 -8.71
N ASP A 343 17.01 16.24 -8.86
CA ASP A 343 18.29 16.23 -8.18
C ASP A 343 18.09 16.54 -6.69
N MET A 344 17.72 15.53 -5.90
CA MET A 344 17.36 15.69 -4.50
C MET A 344 18.44 16.34 -3.65
N HIS A 345 19.71 16.12 -3.95
CA HIS A 345 20.82 16.82 -3.28
C HIS A 345 20.72 18.33 -3.50
N LYS A 346 20.50 18.75 -4.76
CA LYS A 346 20.35 20.18 -5.10
C LYS A 346 19.09 20.76 -4.46
N THR A 347 17.95 20.08 -4.63
CA THR A 347 16.66 20.50 -4.05
C THR A 347 16.78 20.69 -2.53
N LEU A 348 17.38 19.73 -1.84
CA LEU A 348 17.54 19.78 -0.38
C LEU A 348 18.49 20.93 0.05
N THR A 349 19.60 21.12 -0.62
CA THR A 349 20.54 22.21 -0.28
C THR A 349 19.97 23.60 -0.57
N GLU A 350 19.20 23.77 -1.64
CA GLU A 350 18.48 25.00 -1.96
C GLU A 350 17.37 25.28 -0.95
N TYR A 351 16.59 24.26 -0.54
CA TYR A 351 15.59 24.37 0.51
C TYR A 351 16.21 24.81 1.83
N LEU A 352 17.30 24.18 2.25
CA LEU A 352 18.01 24.53 3.48
C LEU A 352 18.56 25.95 3.44
N ALA A 353 19.12 26.38 2.30
CA ALA A 353 19.62 27.74 2.13
C ALA A 353 18.52 28.79 2.20
N TYR A 354 17.33 28.47 1.71
CA TYR A 354 16.18 29.38 1.72
C TYR A 354 15.50 29.48 3.11
N HIS A 355 15.28 28.34 3.76
CA HIS A 355 14.48 28.27 4.98
C HIS A 355 15.31 28.33 6.27
N HIS A 356 16.60 28.05 6.23
CA HIS A 356 17.47 27.96 7.40
C HIS A 356 18.76 28.77 7.23
N GLU A 357 19.82 28.11 6.73
CA GLU A 357 21.12 28.75 6.56
C GLU A 357 21.86 28.28 5.31
N THR A 358 22.65 29.18 4.74
CA THR A 358 23.57 28.85 3.64
C THR A 358 24.90 28.39 4.21
N ARG A 359 25.20 27.11 4.17
CA ARG A 359 26.49 26.51 4.51
C ARG A 359 26.76 25.27 3.67
N GLU A 360 27.99 24.79 3.68
CA GLU A 360 28.30 23.47 3.15
C GLU A 360 27.85 22.38 4.15
N TRP A 361 27.08 21.42 3.65
CA TRP A 361 26.58 20.28 4.41
C TRP A 361 27.40 19.04 4.08
N THR A 362 27.78 18.26 5.09
CA THR A 362 28.35 16.93 4.84
C THR A 362 27.26 15.99 4.30
N ASP A 363 27.69 14.95 3.56
CA ASP A 363 26.75 13.95 3.04
C ASP A 363 25.96 13.27 4.18
N GLY A 364 26.63 13.00 5.33
CA GLY A 364 26.00 12.45 6.53
C GLY A 364 24.95 13.38 7.15
N GLN A 365 25.22 14.69 7.20
CA GLN A 365 24.29 15.69 7.68
C GLN A 365 23.03 15.74 6.80
N LEU A 366 23.16 15.71 5.47
CA LEU A 366 22.01 15.72 4.57
C LEU A 366 21.11 14.47 4.77
N PHE A 367 21.68 13.27 4.89
CA PHE A 367 20.90 12.08 5.22
C PHE A 367 20.25 12.18 6.60
N LYS A 368 20.96 12.66 7.61
CA LYS A 368 20.43 12.82 8.96
C LYS A 368 19.26 13.80 9.00
N ILE A 369 19.38 14.95 8.34
CA ILE A 369 18.30 15.95 8.21
C ILE A 369 17.02 15.27 7.68
N VAL A 370 17.13 14.50 6.61
CA VAL A 370 15.97 13.83 6.02
C VAL A 370 15.36 12.81 6.98
N TYR A 371 16.17 11.94 7.62
CA TYR A 371 15.65 10.95 8.57
C TYR A 371 14.98 11.57 9.79
N GLU A 372 15.60 12.59 10.40
CA GLU A 372 15.01 13.30 11.55
C GLU A 372 13.71 14.02 11.15
N SER A 373 13.66 14.58 9.93
CA SER A 373 12.46 15.25 9.41
C SER A 373 11.33 14.27 9.11
N LEU A 374 11.64 13.08 8.59
CA LEU A 374 10.65 12.01 8.43
C LEU A 374 10.10 11.53 9.79
N ALA A 375 10.96 11.35 10.79
CA ALA A 375 10.54 11.00 12.14
C ALA A 375 9.64 12.08 12.77
N GLU A 376 9.93 13.37 12.49
CA GLU A 376 9.09 14.49 12.92
C GLU A 376 7.74 14.52 12.18
N THR A 377 7.70 14.20 10.90
CA THR A 377 6.46 14.07 10.13
C THR A 377 5.58 12.97 10.72
N TYR A 378 6.16 11.82 11.10
CA TYR A 378 5.41 10.76 11.76
C TYR A 378 4.91 11.16 13.14
N ARG A 379 5.72 11.90 13.94
CA ARG A 379 5.29 12.43 15.22
C ARG A 379 4.05 13.31 15.08
N LYS A 380 4.07 14.26 14.13
CA LYS A 380 2.93 15.13 13.82
C LYS A 380 1.69 14.33 13.38
N ALA A 381 1.87 13.35 12.49
CA ALA A 381 0.77 12.50 12.05
C ALA A 381 0.15 11.71 13.22
N ILE A 382 0.98 11.22 14.14
CA ILE A 382 0.52 10.50 15.35
C ILE A 382 -0.24 11.44 16.27
N GLU A 383 0.21 12.68 16.48
CA GLU A 383 -0.51 13.66 17.32
C GLU A 383 -1.91 13.97 16.75
N LEU A 384 -2.02 14.21 15.45
CA LEU A 384 -3.31 14.39 14.78
C LEU A 384 -4.21 13.14 14.89
N LEU A 385 -3.62 11.96 14.80
CA LEU A 385 -4.34 10.70 14.96
C LEU A 385 -4.84 10.52 16.40
N GLU A 386 -4.03 10.86 17.42
CA GLU A 386 -4.43 10.85 18.83
C GLU A 386 -5.55 11.86 19.11
N GLU A 387 -5.49 13.05 18.50
CA GLU A 387 -6.55 14.06 18.56
C GLU A 387 -7.87 13.52 18.00
N LEU A 388 -7.84 12.98 16.78
CA LEU A 388 -9.04 12.48 16.09
C LEU A 388 -9.66 11.24 16.74
N THR A 389 -8.83 10.37 17.32
CA THR A 389 -9.31 9.14 17.98
C THR A 389 -9.61 9.34 19.47
N HIS A 390 -9.23 10.48 20.05
CA HIS A 390 -9.29 10.75 21.50
C HIS A 390 -8.58 9.67 22.35
N LYS A 391 -7.48 9.09 21.81
CA LYS A 391 -6.70 8.02 22.44
C LYS A 391 -5.22 8.35 22.39
N VAL A 392 -4.49 7.95 23.43
CA VAL A 392 -3.03 8.01 23.47
C VAL A 392 -2.47 6.61 23.21
N TYR A 393 -1.61 6.50 22.21
CA TYR A 393 -0.96 5.26 21.84
C TYR A 393 0.44 5.19 22.43
N LYS A 394 0.82 4.01 22.92
CA LYS A 394 2.10 3.81 23.61
C LYS A 394 3.15 3.14 22.71
N ARG A 395 2.71 2.41 21.69
CA ARG A 395 3.55 1.59 20.83
C ARG A 395 3.35 1.88 19.37
N ILE A 396 4.44 1.76 18.63
CA ILE A 396 4.47 1.86 17.18
C ILE A 396 5.02 0.55 16.62
N TYR A 397 4.25 -0.13 15.76
CA TYR A 397 4.76 -1.24 14.97
C TYR A 397 5.23 -0.72 13.62
N VAL A 398 6.53 -0.79 13.35
CA VAL A 398 7.11 -0.42 12.05
C VAL A 398 7.22 -1.69 11.22
N ILE A 399 6.54 -1.72 10.07
CA ILE A 399 6.53 -2.82 9.09
C ILE A 399 7.05 -2.33 7.73
N GLY A 400 7.35 -3.26 6.83
CA GLY A 400 7.90 -2.95 5.51
C GLY A 400 9.40 -2.69 5.53
N GLY A 401 9.94 -2.13 4.45
CA GLY A 401 11.39 -1.95 4.25
C GLY A 401 12.09 -1.14 5.34
N GLY A 402 11.41 -0.12 5.89
CA GLY A 402 11.93 0.74 6.95
C GLY A 402 12.20 0.01 8.28
N ALA A 403 11.55 -1.13 8.52
CA ALA A 403 11.81 -1.94 9.71
C ALA A 403 13.28 -2.40 9.83
N ARG A 404 14.02 -2.45 8.73
CA ARG A 404 15.46 -2.81 8.71
C ARG A 404 16.37 -1.69 9.23
N ALA A 405 15.93 -0.44 9.15
CA ALA A 405 16.77 0.72 9.45
C ALA A 405 16.79 1.01 10.97
N SER A 406 17.66 0.30 11.73
CA SER A 406 17.71 0.36 13.20
C SER A 406 17.87 1.78 13.74
N TYR A 407 18.76 2.58 13.15
CA TYR A 407 18.98 3.98 13.54
C TYR A 407 17.75 4.85 13.29
N PHE A 408 17.02 4.61 12.20
CA PHE A 408 15.79 5.35 11.92
C PHE A 408 14.65 4.98 12.88
N ASN A 409 14.52 3.69 13.21
CA ASN A 409 13.57 3.23 14.21
C ASN A 409 13.86 3.82 15.61
N GLN A 410 15.13 3.99 15.97
CA GLN A 410 15.49 4.71 17.20
C GLN A 410 15.10 6.19 17.13
N MET A 411 15.37 6.86 15.99
CA MET A 411 14.95 8.26 15.80
C MET A 411 13.42 8.43 15.91
N ILE A 412 12.63 7.49 15.36
CA ILE A 412 11.18 7.48 15.51
C ILE A 412 10.81 7.37 17.01
N ALA A 413 11.44 6.44 17.74
CA ALA A 413 11.18 6.29 19.18
C ALA A 413 11.51 7.57 19.96
N ASP A 414 12.68 8.14 19.74
CA ASP A 414 13.14 9.35 20.42
C ASP A 414 12.25 10.55 20.11
N ARG A 415 11.86 10.73 18.84
CA ARG A 415 11.06 11.87 18.39
C ARG A 415 9.60 11.78 18.84
N THR A 416 9.03 10.57 18.86
CA THR A 416 7.63 10.35 19.23
C THR A 416 7.43 10.15 20.73
N GLY A 417 8.49 9.83 21.47
CA GLY A 417 8.41 9.45 22.89
C GLY A 417 7.70 8.10 23.12
N LYS A 418 7.61 7.25 22.08
CA LYS A 418 6.87 5.98 22.11
C LYS A 418 7.80 4.79 21.91
N GLU A 419 7.41 3.63 22.46
CA GLU A 419 8.09 2.36 22.18
C GLU A 419 7.89 2.00 20.70
N VAL A 420 8.98 1.68 19.99
CA VAL A 420 8.94 1.21 18.59
C VAL A 420 9.33 -0.26 18.55
N LEU A 421 8.51 -1.05 17.86
CA LEU A 421 8.73 -2.47 17.58
C LEU A 421 8.81 -2.67 16.08
N THR A 422 9.77 -3.47 15.63
CA THR A 422 9.83 -3.82 14.20
C THR A 422 9.06 -5.10 13.93
N GLY A 423 8.24 -5.07 12.89
CA GLY A 423 7.56 -6.24 12.33
C GLY A 423 8.26 -6.79 11.09
N SER A 424 7.54 -7.58 10.31
CA SER A 424 8.06 -8.18 9.09
C SER A 424 8.42 -7.13 8.03
N THR A 425 9.55 -7.32 7.37
CA THR A 425 9.93 -6.55 6.18
C THR A 425 9.15 -6.99 4.93
N GLU A 426 8.59 -8.19 4.97
CA GLU A 426 7.74 -8.79 3.94
C GLU A 426 6.28 -8.85 4.43
N ALA A 427 5.83 -7.78 5.07
CA ALA A 427 4.55 -7.71 5.78
C ALA A 427 3.34 -8.05 4.89
N THR A 428 3.32 -7.55 3.66
CA THR A 428 2.27 -7.82 2.66
C THR A 428 2.15 -9.31 2.36
N ALA A 429 3.27 -9.96 2.02
CA ALA A 429 3.29 -11.40 1.74
C ALA A 429 2.88 -12.23 2.97
N VAL A 430 3.30 -11.82 4.18
CA VAL A 430 2.87 -12.45 5.44
C VAL A 430 1.36 -12.42 5.57
N GLY A 431 0.74 -11.25 5.41
CA GLY A 431 -0.71 -11.12 5.53
C GLY A 431 -1.48 -11.93 4.50
N ASN A 432 -1.04 -11.89 3.24
CA ASN A 432 -1.60 -12.70 2.16
C ASN A 432 -1.54 -14.21 2.50
N ILE A 433 -0.36 -14.71 2.88
CA ILE A 433 -0.16 -16.12 3.26
C ILE A 433 -1.04 -16.51 4.44
N VAL A 434 -1.10 -15.66 5.47
CA VAL A 434 -1.90 -15.92 6.68
C VAL A 434 -3.38 -16.05 6.35
N VAL A 435 -3.95 -15.15 5.55
CA VAL A 435 -5.35 -15.23 5.14
C VAL A 435 -5.61 -16.54 4.36
N GLN A 436 -4.69 -16.95 3.50
CA GLN A 436 -4.80 -18.22 2.80
C GLN A 436 -4.73 -19.42 3.73
N LEU A 437 -3.80 -19.44 4.70
CA LEU A 437 -3.66 -20.54 5.68
C LEU A 437 -4.90 -20.65 6.57
N LEU A 438 -5.50 -19.53 6.99
CA LEU A 438 -6.79 -19.48 7.69
C LEU A 438 -7.90 -20.07 6.82
N SER A 439 -8.00 -19.63 5.57
CA SER A 439 -9.00 -20.13 4.60
C SER A 439 -8.87 -21.65 4.35
N GLN A 440 -7.67 -22.19 4.39
CA GLN A 440 -7.39 -23.63 4.21
C GLN A 440 -7.49 -24.44 5.53
N GLY A 441 -7.84 -23.80 6.65
CA GLY A 441 -7.91 -24.45 7.97
C GLY A 441 -6.57 -24.98 8.48
N LYS A 442 -5.46 -24.39 8.04
CA LYS A 442 -4.11 -24.76 8.46
C LYS A 442 -3.67 -24.06 9.74
N ILE A 443 -4.31 -22.96 10.09
CA ILE A 443 -4.13 -22.21 11.34
C ILE A 443 -5.49 -21.77 11.87
N ASN A 444 -5.58 -21.55 13.21
CA ASN A 444 -6.74 -21.02 13.90
C ASN A 444 -6.50 -19.56 14.31
N GLU A 445 -7.57 -18.73 14.28
CA GLU A 445 -7.46 -17.29 14.55
C GLU A 445 -6.98 -16.94 15.97
N ASP A 446 -7.39 -17.70 17.00
CA ASP A 446 -7.30 -17.22 18.38
C ASP A 446 -5.94 -17.43 19.06
N THR A 447 -5.23 -18.49 18.73
CA THR A 447 -3.96 -18.82 19.42
C THR A 447 -2.78 -18.96 18.46
N GLU A 448 -2.95 -19.69 17.37
CA GLU A 448 -1.86 -19.99 16.45
C GLU A 448 -1.43 -18.77 15.64
N LEU A 449 -2.39 -17.91 15.24
CA LEU A 449 -2.10 -16.66 14.52
C LEU A 449 -1.21 -15.73 15.34
N LYS A 450 -1.52 -15.54 16.63
CA LYS A 450 -0.74 -14.68 17.52
C LYS A 450 0.68 -15.20 17.69
N ASP A 451 0.84 -16.51 17.86
CA ASP A 451 2.14 -17.15 18.02
C ASP A 451 2.95 -17.07 16.73
N ILE A 452 2.33 -17.30 15.57
CA ILE A 452 2.94 -17.14 14.26
C ILE A 452 3.43 -15.70 14.08
N MET A 453 2.57 -14.70 14.33
CA MET A 453 2.93 -13.29 14.17
C MET A 453 4.07 -12.85 15.07
N THR A 454 4.13 -13.36 16.29
CA THR A 454 5.22 -13.10 17.24
C THR A 454 6.53 -13.72 16.79
N ASN A 455 6.48 -14.86 16.07
CA ASN A 455 7.66 -15.63 15.67
C ASN A 455 8.15 -15.34 14.24
N ILE A 456 7.39 -14.60 13.42
CA ILE A 456 7.75 -14.30 12.02
C ILE A 456 8.91 -13.32 11.93
N ALA A 457 9.01 -12.36 12.86
CA ALA A 457 10.01 -11.32 12.81
C ALA A 457 11.01 -11.47 13.96
N ASP A 458 12.29 -11.25 13.68
CA ASP A 458 13.25 -10.82 14.70
C ASP A 458 12.83 -9.44 15.20
N THR A 459 11.77 -9.41 16.03
CA THR A 459 11.21 -8.17 16.57
C THR A 459 12.26 -7.46 17.41
N LYS A 460 12.67 -6.28 16.97
CA LYS A 460 13.57 -5.41 17.72
C LYS A 460 12.75 -4.35 18.43
N TYR A 461 13.21 -3.98 19.62
CA TYR A 461 12.59 -2.98 20.48
C TYR A 461 13.47 -1.75 20.55
N TYR A 462 12.88 -0.57 20.40
CA TYR A 462 13.54 0.71 20.53
C TYR A 462 12.74 1.54 21.54
N TYR A 463 13.43 1.99 22.57
CA TYR A 463 12.84 2.82 23.63
C TYR A 463 13.32 4.25 23.48
N PRO A 464 12.46 5.25 23.76
CA PRO A 464 12.86 6.63 23.74
C PRO A 464 14.07 6.86 24.66
N GLN A 465 15.13 7.44 24.11
CA GLN A 465 16.29 7.88 24.87
C GLN A 465 16.03 9.34 25.27
N LEU A 466 15.76 9.56 26.56
CA LEU A 466 15.62 10.92 27.09
C LEU A 466 16.95 11.64 26.91
N SER A 467 16.99 12.65 26.04
CA SER A 467 18.13 13.58 25.88
C SER A 467 18.11 14.67 26.94
#